data_a11f01cd547fd04a41ec6645827f9dbe
#
_entry.id   a11f01cd547fd04a41ec6645827f9dbe
#
_cell.length_a   1.000
_cell.length_b   1.000
_cell.length_c   1.000
_cell.angle_alpha   90.00
_cell.angle_beta   90.00
_cell.angle_gamma   90.00
#
_symmetry.space_group_name_H-M   'P 1'
#
loop_
_entity.id
_entity.type
_entity.pdbx_description
1 polymer ?
#
loop_
_entity_poly.entity_id
_entity_poly.type
_entity_poly.pdbx_seq_one_letter_code
_entity_poly.pdbx_strand_id
1 'polypeptide(L)'
;ESRLYKILQGGVGIPNLHWYGPEGDYNVMVMDLLGPSLEDLFSFCGRKFSLKTVVMLADQMINRVEYMHTKNFLHRDIKPDNFLIGLGKKANLVHVIDFGLAKKYRDPKSQQHITYKENKNLTGTARYASVNTHLGIEQSRRDDLEAVGYVLMYFNRGQLPWQGLRAVGKKEKYEKIMEKKLSTSIETLCKHFPSEFVTYLGYSRGLRFENKPDYAYLRRLMKDLFCREQIQYDFIFDWTILNYRPQQAVGKNGVDAAAKAA
;
A
#
# COMPACT_ATOMS: atom_id res chain seq x y z
N GLU A 1 2.67 11.02 13.57
CA GLU A 1 3.30 10.32 12.43
C GLU A 1 4.81 10.19 12.63
N SER A 2 5.56 11.28 12.89
CA SER A 2 7.02 11.27 13.08
C SER A 2 7.53 10.27 14.14
N ARG A 3 6.78 10.07 15.23
CA ARG A 3 7.11 9.06 16.25
C ARG A 3 7.09 7.65 15.68
N LEU A 4 6.19 7.39 14.75
CA LEU A 4 6.08 6.06 14.13
C LEU A 4 7.22 5.81 13.15
N TYR A 5 7.64 6.81 12.37
CA TYR A 5 8.86 6.70 11.57
C TYR A 5 10.08 6.33 12.42
N LYS A 6 10.24 6.93 13.62
CA LYS A 6 11.34 6.58 14.54
C LYS A 6 11.24 5.13 15.03
N ILE A 7 10.04 4.64 15.34
CA ILE A 7 9.81 3.24 15.78
C ILE A 7 10.11 2.24 14.67
N LEU A 8 9.75 2.58 13.43
CA LEU A 8 9.91 1.72 12.26
C LEU A 8 11.32 1.85 11.63
N GLN A 9 12.11 2.85 12.01
CA GLN A 9 13.42 3.12 11.43
C GLN A 9 14.34 1.91 11.45
N GLY A 10 15.15 1.75 10.41
CA GLY A 10 16.01 0.59 10.20
C GLY A 10 15.34 -0.60 9.49
N GLY A 11 14.03 -0.56 9.31
CA GLY A 11 13.32 -1.55 8.50
C GLY A 11 13.57 -1.36 7.00
N VAL A 12 13.71 -2.47 6.30
CA VAL A 12 13.84 -2.45 4.84
C VAL A 12 12.61 -1.80 4.22
N GLY A 13 12.81 -0.77 3.39
CA GLY A 13 11.71 -0.04 2.75
C GLY A 13 10.95 0.92 3.69
N ILE A 14 11.56 1.30 4.80
CA ILE A 14 11.13 2.42 5.63
C ILE A 14 12.10 3.57 5.37
N PRO A 15 11.65 4.75 4.92
CA PRO A 15 12.53 5.90 4.73
C PRO A 15 13.08 6.39 6.07
N ASN A 16 14.33 6.86 6.08
CA ASN A 16 14.93 7.43 7.27
C ASN A 16 14.31 8.80 7.57
N LEU A 17 14.05 9.04 8.84
CA LEU A 17 13.67 10.35 9.36
C LEU A 17 14.92 11.09 9.83
N HIS A 18 15.29 12.18 9.15
CA HIS A 18 16.49 12.94 9.45
C HIS A 18 16.23 14.02 10.50
N TRP A 19 15.09 14.68 10.42
CA TRP A 19 14.71 15.73 11.35
C TRP A 19 13.20 15.86 11.48
N TYR A 20 12.73 16.30 12.62
CA TYR A 20 11.35 16.67 12.87
C TYR A 20 11.30 17.78 13.93
N GLY A 21 10.55 18.83 13.67
CA GLY A 21 10.36 19.94 14.61
C GLY A 21 9.43 21.01 14.06
N PRO A 22 9.14 22.03 14.89
CA PRO A 22 8.37 23.19 14.46
C PRO A 22 9.22 24.08 13.55
N GLU A 23 8.61 24.63 12.53
CA GLU A 23 9.16 25.64 11.64
C GLU A 23 8.07 26.67 11.33
N GLY A 24 8.11 27.83 11.99
CA GLY A 24 7.01 28.79 11.99
C GLY A 24 5.71 28.16 12.49
N ASP A 25 4.65 28.26 11.69
CA ASP A 25 3.32 27.73 12.01
C ASP A 25 3.16 26.23 11.66
N TYR A 26 4.22 25.59 11.18
CA TYR A 26 4.18 24.20 10.70
C TYR A 26 5.04 23.25 11.55
N ASN A 27 4.64 22.00 11.58
CA ASN A 27 5.53 20.91 11.99
C ASN A 27 6.14 20.31 10.73
N VAL A 28 7.46 20.37 10.62
CA VAL A 28 8.21 19.90 9.45
C VAL A 28 8.88 18.57 9.76
N MET A 29 8.84 17.67 8.78
CA MET A 29 9.49 16.38 8.82
C MET A 29 10.41 16.24 7.61
N VAL A 30 11.70 16.00 7.85
CA VAL A 30 12.72 15.79 6.82
C VAL A 30 13.06 14.31 6.78
N MET A 31 12.91 13.71 5.61
CA MET A 31 13.12 12.27 5.40
C MET A 31 13.87 11.99 4.11
N ASP A 32 14.27 10.74 3.90
CA ASP A 32 14.86 10.31 2.64
C ASP A 32 13.99 10.75 1.46
N LEU A 33 14.63 11.29 0.43
CA LEU A 33 13.96 11.52 -0.86
C LEU A 33 13.75 10.17 -1.56
N LEU A 34 12.51 9.89 -1.90
CA LEU A 34 12.12 8.69 -2.62
C LEU A 34 11.77 9.00 -4.09
N GLY A 35 11.62 7.94 -4.86
CA GLY A 35 11.15 8.01 -6.24
C GLY A 35 9.62 8.09 -6.33
N PRO A 36 9.06 7.83 -7.53
CA PRO A 36 7.62 7.87 -7.76
C PRO A 36 6.87 6.79 -6.96
N SER A 37 5.59 7.05 -6.75
CA SER A 37 4.68 6.06 -6.18
C SER A 37 4.34 4.95 -7.18
N LEU A 38 3.85 3.83 -6.68
CA LEU A 38 3.35 2.76 -7.57
C LEU A 38 2.15 3.22 -8.40
N GLU A 39 1.36 4.21 -7.92
CA GLU A 39 0.29 4.81 -8.73
C GLU A 39 0.84 5.64 -9.89
N ASP A 40 1.91 6.43 -9.66
CA ASP A 40 2.59 7.19 -10.72
C ASP A 40 3.16 6.25 -11.78
N LEU A 41 3.84 5.18 -11.35
CA LEU A 41 4.43 4.18 -12.24
C LEU A 41 3.37 3.38 -12.99
N PHE A 42 2.27 3.06 -12.32
CA PHE A 42 1.12 2.39 -12.94
C PHE A 42 0.51 3.26 -14.05
N SER A 43 0.32 4.55 -13.78
CA SER A 43 -0.14 5.51 -14.77
C SER A 43 0.84 5.65 -15.93
N PHE A 44 2.14 5.74 -15.64
CA PHE A 44 3.20 5.77 -16.65
C PHE A 44 3.19 4.54 -17.57
N CYS A 45 2.92 3.35 -17.02
CA CYS A 45 2.80 2.09 -17.77
C CYS A 45 1.43 1.89 -18.44
N GLY A 46 0.65 2.95 -18.64
CA GLY A 46 -0.66 2.87 -19.29
C GLY A 46 -1.73 2.15 -18.46
N ARG A 47 -1.60 2.17 -17.12
CA ARG A 47 -2.50 1.55 -16.15
C ARG A 47 -2.63 0.03 -16.32
N LYS A 48 -1.53 -0.61 -16.61
CA LYS A 48 -1.42 -2.07 -16.67
C LYS A 48 -0.01 -2.49 -16.32
N PHE A 49 0.13 -3.39 -15.37
CA PHE A 49 1.40 -4.07 -15.08
C PHE A 49 1.37 -5.50 -15.62
N SER A 50 2.53 -5.97 -16.06
CA SER A 50 2.72 -7.39 -16.35
C SER A 50 2.59 -8.23 -15.08
N LEU A 51 2.23 -9.50 -15.24
CA LEU A 51 2.19 -10.44 -14.11
C LEU A 51 3.52 -10.49 -13.37
N LYS A 52 4.64 -10.42 -14.09
CA LYS A 52 5.99 -10.34 -13.52
C LYS A 52 6.11 -9.19 -12.53
N THR A 53 5.78 -7.98 -12.97
CA THR A 53 5.82 -6.78 -12.13
C THR A 53 4.90 -6.92 -10.92
N VAL A 54 3.66 -7.39 -11.11
CA VAL A 54 2.69 -7.56 -10.01
C VAL A 54 3.21 -8.52 -8.95
N VAL A 55 3.76 -9.66 -9.34
CA VAL A 55 4.25 -10.67 -8.39
C VAL A 55 5.50 -10.21 -7.65
N MET A 56 6.43 -9.51 -8.32
CA MET A 56 7.59 -8.89 -7.65
C MET A 56 7.17 -7.83 -6.64
N LEU A 57 6.14 -7.04 -6.94
CA LEU A 57 5.59 -6.05 -6.03
C LEU A 57 4.86 -6.70 -4.86
N ALA A 58 4.11 -7.78 -5.10
CA ALA A 58 3.41 -8.52 -4.06
C ALA A 58 4.34 -8.99 -2.94
N ASP A 59 5.48 -9.60 -3.29
CA ASP A 59 6.48 -10.04 -2.31
C ASP A 59 6.98 -8.87 -1.45
N GLN A 60 7.32 -7.74 -2.07
CA GLN A 60 7.80 -6.57 -1.34
C GLN A 60 6.71 -5.94 -0.48
N MET A 61 5.48 -5.79 -0.99
CA MET A 61 4.37 -5.20 -0.23
C MET A 61 4.01 -6.04 0.99
N ILE A 62 3.94 -7.37 0.85
CA ILE A 62 3.70 -8.29 1.97
C ILE A 62 4.79 -8.12 3.02
N ASN A 63 6.06 -8.04 2.61
CA ASN A 63 7.19 -7.83 3.52
C ASN A 63 7.09 -6.49 4.29
N ARG A 64 6.67 -5.40 3.64
CA ARG A 64 6.50 -4.08 4.30
C ARG A 64 5.41 -4.15 5.37
N VAL A 65 4.27 -4.76 5.01
CA VAL A 65 3.15 -4.94 5.92
C VAL A 65 3.53 -5.86 7.10
N GLU A 66 4.18 -7.00 6.83
CA GLU A 66 4.69 -7.88 7.88
C GLU A 66 5.60 -7.14 8.85
N TYR A 67 6.55 -6.34 8.33
CA TYR A 67 7.45 -5.56 9.18
C TYR A 67 6.69 -4.61 10.11
N MET A 68 5.71 -3.87 9.60
CA MET A 68 4.88 -2.99 10.44
C MET A 68 4.13 -3.76 11.52
N HIS A 69 3.55 -4.91 11.14
CA HIS A 69 2.83 -5.76 12.08
C HIS A 69 3.75 -6.34 13.17
N THR A 70 5.02 -6.68 12.85
CA THR A 70 6.00 -7.10 13.87
C THR A 70 6.35 -5.99 14.84
N LYS A 71 6.24 -4.73 14.42
CA LYS A 71 6.39 -3.54 15.28
C LYS A 71 5.09 -3.15 16.00
N ASN A 72 4.06 -4.00 15.95
CA ASN A 72 2.75 -3.84 16.59
C ASN A 72 1.86 -2.75 16.00
N PHE A 73 2.05 -2.37 14.74
CA PHE A 73 1.25 -1.36 14.07
C PHE A 73 0.56 -1.89 12.81
N LEU A 74 -0.66 -1.42 12.58
CA LEU A 74 -1.38 -1.53 11.32
C LEU A 74 -1.15 -0.26 10.52
N HIS A 75 -1.12 -0.40 9.17
CA HIS A 75 -1.05 0.76 8.28
C HIS A 75 -2.41 1.45 8.14
N ARG A 76 -3.45 0.68 7.84
CA ARG A 76 -4.86 1.07 7.65
C ARG A 76 -5.18 1.96 6.42
N ASP A 77 -4.19 2.26 5.59
CA ASP A 77 -4.40 2.95 4.32
C ASP A 77 -3.47 2.39 3.24
N ILE A 78 -3.53 1.08 3.05
CA ILE A 78 -2.81 0.39 1.98
C ILE A 78 -3.39 0.80 0.64
N LYS A 79 -2.58 1.48 -0.18
CA LYS A 79 -2.90 1.93 -1.54
C LYS A 79 -1.63 2.15 -2.34
N PRO A 80 -1.68 2.12 -3.69
CA PRO A 80 -0.49 2.30 -4.53
C PRO A 80 0.26 3.62 -4.29
N ASP A 81 -0.46 4.69 -3.90
CA ASP A 81 0.12 6.00 -3.60
C ASP A 81 1.07 5.98 -2.40
N ASN A 82 0.89 5.05 -1.47
CA ASN A 82 1.66 4.93 -0.24
C ASN A 82 2.85 3.97 -0.35
N PHE A 83 3.12 3.46 -1.56
CA PHE A 83 4.30 2.66 -1.86
C PHE A 83 5.13 3.36 -2.93
N LEU A 84 6.35 3.76 -2.57
CA LEU A 84 7.27 4.49 -3.45
C LEU A 84 8.51 3.64 -3.71
N ILE A 85 9.03 3.67 -4.94
CA ILE A 85 10.36 3.10 -5.21
C ILE A 85 11.45 4.01 -4.64
N GLY A 86 12.60 3.44 -4.32
CA GLY A 86 13.77 4.21 -3.95
C GLY A 86 14.43 4.90 -5.16
N LEU A 87 15.56 5.55 -4.91
CA LEU A 87 16.37 6.21 -5.93
C LEU A 87 17.76 5.57 -6.05
N GLY A 88 18.40 5.71 -7.20
CA GLY A 88 19.75 5.22 -7.46
C GLY A 88 19.87 3.71 -7.19
N LYS A 89 20.75 3.30 -6.30
CA LYS A 89 20.97 1.88 -5.95
C LYS A 89 19.76 1.20 -5.29
N LYS A 90 18.78 1.98 -4.80
CA LYS A 90 17.55 1.49 -4.19
C LYS A 90 16.33 1.58 -5.13
N ALA A 91 16.52 1.83 -6.42
CA ALA A 91 15.43 2.04 -7.39
C ALA A 91 14.52 0.82 -7.56
N ASN A 92 14.96 -0.37 -7.17
CA ASN A 92 14.19 -1.62 -7.16
C ASN A 92 13.54 -1.94 -5.81
N LEU A 93 13.74 -1.10 -4.80
CA LEU A 93 13.23 -1.31 -3.45
C LEU A 93 11.96 -0.49 -3.23
N VAL A 94 10.87 -1.17 -2.89
CA VAL A 94 9.61 -0.54 -2.55
C VAL A 94 9.62 -0.10 -1.08
N HIS A 95 9.33 1.19 -0.87
CA HIS A 95 9.19 1.81 0.44
C HIS A 95 7.71 2.02 0.76
N VAL A 96 7.33 1.87 2.02
CA VAL A 96 6.01 2.23 2.52
C VAL A 96 6.09 3.55 3.27
N ILE A 97 5.12 4.44 3.03
CA ILE A 97 5.05 5.79 3.60
C ILE A 97 3.64 6.08 4.12
N ASP A 98 3.47 7.26 4.71
CA ASP A 98 2.20 7.81 5.20
C ASP A 98 1.60 6.97 6.33
N PHE A 99 2.14 7.15 7.52
CA PHE A 99 1.65 6.50 8.73
C PHE A 99 0.63 7.35 9.50
N GLY A 100 0.03 8.35 8.85
CA GLY A 100 -0.95 9.26 9.46
C GLY A 100 -2.20 8.55 9.98
N LEU A 101 -2.58 7.43 9.38
CA LEU A 101 -3.70 6.59 9.80
C LEU A 101 -3.27 5.33 10.54
N ALA A 102 -1.98 5.11 10.75
CA ALA A 102 -1.47 3.90 11.38
C ALA A 102 -1.94 3.80 12.85
N LYS A 103 -2.13 2.57 13.31
CA LYS A 103 -2.65 2.29 14.66
C LYS A 103 -1.91 1.14 15.32
N LYS A 104 -1.53 1.31 16.59
CA LYS A 104 -1.06 0.21 17.41
C LYS A 104 -2.20 -0.80 17.62
N TYR A 105 -2.00 -2.06 17.24
CA TYR A 105 -2.99 -3.13 17.38
C TYR A 105 -2.64 -4.13 18.49
N ARG A 106 -1.41 -4.08 18.99
CA ARG A 106 -0.94 -4.99 20.04
C ARG A 106 -0.02 -4.24 20.99
N ASP A 107 -0.18 -4.47 22.28
CA ASP A 107 0.74 -3.93 23.28
C ASP A 107 2.10 -4.65 23.20
N PRO A 108 3.21 -3.91 23.13
CA PRO A 108 4.53 -4.53 22.95
C PRO A 108 5.03 -5.32 24.16
N LYS A 109 4.52 -5.03 25.37
CA LYS A 109 4.91 -5.71 26.63
C LYS A 109 4.04 -6.91 26.90
N SER A 110 2.72 -6.71 27.00
CA SER A 110 1.76 -7.77 27.29
C SER A 110 1.42 -8.65 26.11
N GLN A 111 1.74 -8.21 24.89
CA GLN A 111 1.35 -8.86 23.62
C GLN A 111 -0.18 -8.96 23.44
N GLN A 112 -0.94 -8.22 24.23
CA GLN A 112 -2.39 -8.20 24.16
C GLN A 112 -2.84 -7.44 22.91
N HIS A 113 -3.69 -8.10 22.11
CA HIS A 113 -4.33 -7.52 20.94
C HIS A 113 -5.41 -6.51 21.35
N ILE A 114 -5.67 -5.48 20.52
CA ILE A 114 -6.79 -4.58 20.68
C ILE A 114 -8.11 -5.36 20.65
N THR A 115 -9.10 -4.86 21.38
CA THR A 115 -10.42 -5.46 21.46
C THR A 115 -11.20 -5.30 20.17
N TYR A 116 -11.93 -6.36 19.76
CA TYR A 116 -12.91 -6.30 18.68
C TYR A 116 -13.99 -5.24 18.99
N LYS A 117 -14.29 -4.41 18.00
CA LYS A 117 -15.32 -3.37 18.08
C LYS A 117 -16.03 -3.25 16.74
N GLU A 118 -17.30 -2.87 16.83
CA GLU A 118 -18.15 -2.55 15.66
C GLU A 118 -18.52 -1.07 15.64
N ASN A 119 -19.28 -0.67 14.64
CA ASN A 119 -19.76 0.71 14.44
C ASN A 119 -18.63 1.74 14.32
N LYS A 120 -17.53 1.33 13.68
CA LYS A 120 -16.42 2.22 13.37
C LYS A 120 -16.68 2.94 12.04
N ASN A 121 -16.30 4.20 11.97
CA ASN A 121 -16.26 4.91 10.69
C ASN A 121 -15.18 4.31 9.79
N LEU A 122 -15.43 4.31 8.47
CA LEU A 122 -14.46 3.86 7.50
C LEU A 122 -13.20 4.72 7.59
N THR A 123 -12.08 4.07 7.89
CA THR A 123 -10.75 4.66 7.91
C THR A 123 -9.95 4.12 6.73
N GLY A 124 -9.23 4.99 6.03
CA GLY A 124 -8.46 4.65 4.84
C GLY A 124 -9.22 4.95 3.54
N THR A 125 -8.73 4.40 2.44
CA THR A 125 -9.24 4.64 1.10
C THR A 125 -10.26 3.56 0.74
N ALA A 126 -11.53 3.95 0.55
CA ALA A 126 -12.66 3.03 0.32
C ALA A 126 -12.42 2.03 -0.82
N ARG A 127 -11.69 2.44 -1.88
CA ARG A 127 -11.36 1.58 -3.02
C ARG A 127 -10.64 0.30 -2.57
N TYR A 128 -9.71 0.39 -1.64
CA TYR A 128 -8.85 -0.71 -1.20
C TYR A 128 -9.22 -1.26 0.18
N ALA A 129 -10.07 -0.58 0.93
CA ALA A 129 -10.49 -1.02 2.27
C ALA A 129 -11.12 -2.42 2.23
N SER A 130 -10.85 -3.22 3.28
CA SER A 130 -11.43 -4.55 3.43
C SER A 130 -12.94 -4.51 3.56
N VAL A 131 -13.59 -5.64 3.30
CA VAL A 131 -15.04 -5.79 3.52
C VAL A 131 -15.39 -5.48 4.97
N ASN A 132 -14.64 -6.00 5.93
CA ASN A 132 -14.87 -5.75 7.36
C ASN A 132 -14.76 -4.25 7.72
N THR A 133 -13.82 -3.53 7.10
CA THR A 133 -13.70 -2.08 7.29
C THR A 133 -14.95 -1.34 6.81
N HIS A 134 -15.53 -1.74 5.67
CA HIS A 134 -16.81 -1.19 5.20
C HIS A 134 -17.97 -1.50 6.13
N LEU A 135 -17.98 -2.68 6.75
CA LEU A 135 -19.00 -3.09 7.73
C LEU A 135 -18.85 -2.42 9.10
N GLY A 136 -17.86 -1.52 9.25
CA GLY A 136 -17.63 -0.81 10.50
C GLY A 136 -16.94 -1.64 11.59
N ILE A 137 -16.28 -2.72 11.23
CA ILE A 137 -15.49 -3.54 12.15
C ILE A 137 -14.11 -2.90 12.34
N GLU A 138 -13.61 -2.90 13.57
CA GLU A 138 -12.25 -2.44 13.89
C GLU A 138 -11.22 -3.20 13.04
N GLN A 139 -10.25 -2.48 12.48
CA GLN A 139 -9.23 -3.08 11.63
C GLN A 139 -8.20 -3.88 12.44
N SER A 140 -7.70 -4.95 11.84
CA SER A 140 -6.62 -5.77 12.35
C SER A 140 -5.65 -6.16 11.22
N ARG A 141 -4.70 -7.05 11.47
CA ARG A 141 -3.68 -7.46 10.48
C ARG A 141 -4.28 -7.97 9.17
N ARG A 142 -5.40 -8.69 9.24
CA ARG A 142 -6.10 -9.25 8.07
C ARG A 142 -6.55 -8.18 7.08
N ASP A 143 -6.93 -7.00 7.59
CA ASP A 143 -7.47 -5.91 6.77
C ASP A 143 -6.39 -5.24 5.92
N ASP A 144 -5.18 -5.04 6.45
CA ASP A 144 -4.04 -4.58 5.65
C ASP A 144 -3.70 -5.58 4.53
N LEU A 145 -3.73 -6.90 4.81
CA LEU A 145 -3.44 -7.92 3.80
C LEU A 145 -4.54 -8.03 2.75
N GLU A 146 -5.81 -7.92 3.12
CA GLU A 146 -6.91 -7.88 2.15
C GLU A 146 -6.76 -6.67 1.22
N ALA A 147 -6.37 -5.51 1.78
CA ALA A 147 -6.10 -4.31 0.99
C ALA A 147 -4.93 -4.51 0.02
N VAL A 148 -3.84 -5.17 0.42
CA VAL A 148 -2.77 -5.57 -0.52
C VAL A 148 -3.34 -6.40 -1.67
N GLY A 149 -4.18 -7.40 -1.38
CA GLY A 149 -4.83 -8.23 -2.41
C GLY A 149 -5.62 -7.40 -3.43
N TYR A 150 -6.36 -6.38 -2.98
CA TYR A 150 -7.07 -5.47 -3.89
C TYR A 150 -6.13 -4.59 -4.71
N VAL A 151 -5.03 -4.13 -4.14
CA VAL A 151 -4.00 -3.41 -4.90
C VAL A 151 -3.40 -4.30 -6.00
N LEU A 152 -3.09 -5.57 -5.71
CA LEU A 152 -2.57 -6.51 -6.71
C LEU A 152 -3.59 -6.75 -7.83
N MET A 153 -4.87 -6.91 -7.50
CA MET A 153 -5.92 -7.04 -8.52
C MET A 153 -6.16 -5.75 -9.30
N TYR A 154 -6.00 -4.58 -8.69
CA TYR A 154 -6.02 -3.29 -9.38
C TYR A 154 -4.91 -3.20 -10.43
N PHE A 155 -3.69 -3.62 -10.10
CA PHE A 155 -2.56 -3.64 -11.04
C PHE A 155 -2.76 -4.66 -12.17
N ASN A 156 -3.31 -5.83 -11.88
CA ASN A 156 -3.61 -6.84 -12.87
C ASN A 156 -4.70 -6.39 -13.86
N ARG A 157 -5.78 -5.82 -13.33
CA ARG A 157 -7.01 -5.51 -14.10
C ARG A 157 -7.00 -4.13 -14.77
N GLY A 158 -6.20 -3.18 -14.28
CA GLY A 158 -6.28 -1.77 -14.68
C GLY A 158 -7.26 -0.96 -13.82
N GLN A 159 -8.34 -1.59 -13.34
CA GLN A 159 -9.33 -1.02 -12.44
C GLN A 159 -10.06 -2.08 -11.64
N LEU A 160 -10.66 -1.69 -10.52
CA LEU A 160 -11.49 -2.57 -9.70
C LEU A 160 -12.98 -2.41 -10.07
N PRO A 161 -13.83 -3.46 -9.90
CA PRO A 161 -15.23 -3.44 -10.29
C PRO A 161 -16.09 -2.36 -9.60
N TRP A 162 -15.61 -1.84 -8.48
CA TRP A 162 -16.28 -0.78 -7.70
C TRP A 162 -15.72 0.62 -7.93
N GLN A 163 -14.96 0.83 -9.01
CA GLN A 163 -14.54 2.15 -9.45
C GLN A 163 -15.56 2.77 -10.40
N GLY A 164 -15.57 4.10 -10.47
CA GLY A 164 -16.42 4.85 -11.41
C GLY A 164 -17.92 4.83 -11.07
N LEU A 165 -18.33 4.38 -9.89
CA LEU A 165 -19.73 4.38 -9.48
C LEU A 165 -20.23 5.81 -9.27
N ARG A 166 -21.36 6.14 -9.90
CA ARG A 166 -22.02 7.43 -9.73
C ARG A 166 -22.73 7.49 -8.38
N ALA A 167 -22.53 8.57 -7.62
CA ALA A 167 -23.16 8.79 -6.32
C ALA A 167 -23.31 10.29 -6.04
N VAL A 168 -24.34 10.64 -5.29
CA VAL A 168 -24.58 12.00 -4.79
C VAL A 168 -24.00 12.07 -3.37
N GLY A 169 -22.74 12.49 -3.25
CA GLY A 169 -22.05 12.64 -1.97
C GLY A 169 -21.26 11.42 -1.50
N LYS A 170 -20.50 11.66 -0.42
CA LYS A 170 -19.49 10.71 0.08
C LYS A 170 -20.13 9.45 0.69
N LYS A 171 -21.22 9.61 1.43
CA LYS A 171 -21.89 8.50 2.12
C LYS A 171 -22.42 7.48 1.12
N GLU A 172 -23.23 7.92 0.17
CA GLU A 172 -23.80 7.06 -0.88
C GLU A 172 -22.70 6.40 -1.71
N LYS A 173 -21.60 7.14 -2.00
CA LYS A 173 -20.45 6.58 -2.70
C LYS A 173 -19.85 5.39 -1.95
N TYR A 174 -19.70 5.50 -0.63
CA TYR A 174 -19.15 4.43 0.20
C TYR A 174 -20.09 3.24 0.30
N GLU A 175 -21.38 3.48 0.41
CA GLU A 175 -22.42 2.44 0.40
C GLU A 175 -22.40 1.66 -0.93
N LYS A 176 -22.40 2.33 -2.07
CA LYS A 176 -22.31 1.70 -3.39
C LYS A 176 -21.01 0.90 -3.59
N ILE A 177 -19.88 1.42 -3.12
CA ILE A 177 -18.61 0.68 -3.16
C ILE A 177 -18.71 -0.59 -2.33
N MET A 178 -19.24 -0.49 -1.11
CA MET A 178 -19.45 -1.63 -0.22
C MET A 178 -20.34 -2.70 -0.85
N GLU A 179 -21.52 -2.32 -1.33
CA GLU A 179 -22.47 -3.20 -2.00
C GLU A 179 -21.83 -3.93 -3.20
N LYS A 180 -21.12 -3.17 -4.06
CA LYS A 180 -20.45 -3.75 -5.21
C LYS A 180 -19.33 -4.69 -4.81
N LYS A 181 -18.60 -4.37 -3.75
CA LYS A 181 -17.52 -5.21 -3.21
C LYS A 181 -18.07 -6.51 -2.60
N LEU A 182 -19.18 -6.43 -1.87
CA LEU A 182 -19.88 -7.61 -1.31
C LEU A 182 -20.47 -8.50 -2.39
N SER A 183 -21.05 -7.93 -3.44
CA SER A 183 -21.67 -8.67 -4.55
C SER A 183 -20.65 -9.22 -5.56
N THR A 184 -19.38 -8.86 -5.46
CA THR A 184 -18.32 -9.37 -6.33
C THR A 184 -17.57 -10.49 -5.62
N SER A 185 -17.76 -11.74 -6.03
CA SER A 185 -17.01 -12.86 -5.45
C SER A 185 -15.51 -12.75 -5.76
N ILE A 186 -14.67 -13.39 -4.95
CA ILE A 186 -13.22 -13.40 -5.17
C ILE A 186 -12.89 -14.03 -6.52
N GLU A 187 -13.58 -15.10 -6.90
CA GLU A 187 -13.41 -15.79 -8.19
C GLU A 187 -13.76 -14.86 -9.35
N THR A 188 -14.83 -14.07 -9.23
CA THR A 188 -15.21 -13.06 -10.23
C THR A 188 -14.18 -11.95 -10.31
N LEU A 189 -13.68 -11.47 -9.16
CA LEU A 189 -12.64 -10.44 -9.12
C LEU A 189 -11.35 -10.91 -9.78
N CYS A 190 -10.96 -12.16 -9.55
CA CYS A 190 -9.71 -12.74 -10.04
C CYS A 190 -9.87 -13.50 -11.37
N LYS A 191 -11.04 -13.46 -12.02
CA LYS A 191 -11.29 -14.15 -13.27
C LYS A 191 -10.27 -13.77 -14.34
N HIS A 192 -9.70 -14.77 -15.03
CA HIS A 192 -8.65 -14.66 -16.04
C HIS A 192 -7.24 -14.31 -15.49
N PHE A 193 -7.04 -14.33 -14.18
CA PHE A 193 -5.75 -14.20 -13.52
C PHE A 193 -5.40 -15.47 -12.76
N PRO A 194 -4.12 -15.68 -12.41
CA PRO A 194 -3.69 -16.87 -11.68
C PRO A 194 -4.49 -17.12 -10.40
N SER A 195 -4.78 -18.39 -10.12
CA SER A 195 -5.60 -18.83 -8.98
C SER A 195 -4.98 -18.46 -7.62
N GLU A 196 -3.69 -18.16 -7.59
CA GLU A 196 -2.98 -17.72 -6.40
C GLU A 196 -3.56 -16.42 -5.84
N PHE A 197 -4.10 -15.54 -6.68
CA PHE A 197 -4.80 -14.33 -6.23
C PHE A 197 -6.13 -14.65 -5.55
N VAL A 198 -6.85 -15.68 -6.03
CA VAL A 198 -8.05 -16.20 -5.35
C VAL A 198 -7.67 -16.72 -3.97
N THR A 199 -6.64 -17.56 -3.93
CA THR A 199 -6.13 -18.15 -2.69
C THR A 199 -5.67 -17.09 -1.70
N TYR A 200 -4.92 -16.07 -2.17
CA TYR A 200 -4.46 -14.95 -1.35
C TYR A 200 -5.62 -14.20 -0.69
N LEU A 201 -6.60 -13.78 -1.48
CA LEU A 201 -7.77 -13.03 -0.98
C LEU A 201 -8.66 -13.89 -0.09
N GLY A 202 -8.88 -15.17 -0.47
CA GLY A 202 -9.63 -16.13 0.34
C GLY A 202 -8.98 -16.36 1.70
N TYR A 203 -7.66 -16.52 1.73
CA TYR A 203 -6.89 -16.63 2.96
C TYR A 203 -7.05 -15.39 3.85
N SER A 204 -6.84 -14.20 3.29
CA SER A 204 -6.91 -12.94 4.05
C SER A 204 -8.29 -12.70 4.65
N ARG A 205 -9.37 -12.96 3.88
CA ARG A 205 -10.75 -12.86 4.35
C ARG A 205 -11.13 -13.94 5.38
N GLY A 206 -10.53 -15.12 5.30
CA GLY A 206 -10.76 -16.23 6.24
C GLY A 206 -10.10 -16.04 7.61
N LEU A 207 -9.19 -15.09 7.76
CA LEU A 207 -8.54 -14.82 9.05
C LEU A 207 -9.54 -14.23 10.06
N ARG A 208 -9.48 -14.72 11.30
CA ARG A 208 -10.20 -14.11 12.42
C ARG A 208 -9.52 -12.80 12.84
N PHE A 209 -10.22 -11.97 13.60
CA PHE A 209 -9.77 -10.64 14.02
C PHE A 209 -8.37 -10.62 14.64
N GLU A 210 -8.07 -11.55 15.54
CA GLU A 210 -6.79 -11.59 16.26
C GLU A 210 -5.75 -12.52 15.61
N ASN A 211 -6.10 -13.24 14.53
CA ASN A 211 -5.18 -14.20 13.95
C ASN A 211 -3.88 -13.52 13.50
N LYS A 212 -2.77 -14.17 13.80
CA LYS A 212 -1.49 -13.83 13.18
C LYS A 212 -1.46 -14.43 11.77
N PRO A 213 -1.34 -13.60 10.72
CA PRO A 213 -1.21 -14.13 9.36
C PRO A 213 0.07 -14.95 9.17
N ASP A 214 0.00 -15.97 8.34
CA ASP A 214 1.18 -16.66 7.81
C ASP A 214 1.70 -15.90 6.59
N TYR A 215 2.52 -14.88 6.83
CA TYR A 215 3.11 -14.07 5.77
C TYR A 215 4.04 -14.89 4.88
N ALA A 216 4.72 -15.88 5.45
CA ALA A 216 5.60 -16.78 4.70
C ALA A 216 4.79 -17.62 3.70
N TYR A 217 3.61 -18.08 4.10
CA TYR A 217 2.67 -18.76 3.20
C TYR A 217 2.25 -17.86 2.05
N LEU A 218 1.85 -16.62 2.31
CA LEU A 218 1.42 -15.67 1.28
C LEU A 218 2.55 -15.34 0.29
N ARG A 219 3.78 -15.18 0.78
CA ARG A 219 4.95 -14.99 -0.09
C ARG A 219 5.27 -16.24 -0.89
N ARG A 220 5.09 -17.43 -0.31
CA ARG A 220 5.28 -18.69 -1.00
C ARG A 220 4.29 -18.86 -2.16
N LEU A 221 3.02 -18.50 -1.98
CA LEU A 221 2.05 -18.46 -3.09
C LEU A 221 2.57 -17.65 -4.28
N MET A 222 3.13 -16.46 -4.02
CA MET A 222 3.68 -15.62 -5.08
C MET A 222 4.94 -16.22 -5.69
N LYS A 223 5.79 -16.87 -4.88
CA LYS A 223 6.99 -17.54 -5.36
C LYS A 223 6.65 -18.77 -6.22
N ASP A 224 5.65 -19.54 -5.84
CA ASP A 224 5.19 -20.71 -6.59
C ASP A 224 4.61 -20.29 -7.95
N LEU A 225 3.82 -19.20 -7.96
CA LEU A 225 3.36 -18.57 -9.19
C LEU A 225 4.54 -18.15 -10.09
N PHE A 226 5.56 -17.53 -9.51
CA PHE A 226 6.78 -17.13 -10.19
C PHE A 226 7.46 -18.32 -10.89
N CYS A 227 7.63 -19.42 -10.16
CA CYS A 227 8.25 -20.64 -10.66
C CYS A 227 7.41 -21.29 -11.77
N ARG A 228 6.08 -21.38 -11.58
CA ARG A 228 5.17 -21.97 -12.55
C ARG A 228 5.14 -21.22 -13.88
N GLU A 229 5.13 -19.89 -13.83
CA GLU A 229 5.13 -19.03 -15.02
C GLU A 229 6.55 -18.81 -15.59
N GLN A 230 7.57 -19.49 -15.06
CA GLN A 230 8.98 -19.40 -15.48
C GLN A 230 9.51 -17.95 -15.52
N ILE A 231 9.03 -17.11 -14.62
CA ILE A 231 9.42 -15.71 -14.51
C ILE A 231 10.75 -15.61 -13.74
N GLN A 232 11.64 -14.68 -14.12
CA GLN A 232 12.89 -14.41 -13.39
C GLN A 232 12.70 -13.25 -12.41
N TYR A 233 13.17 -13.42 -11.16
CA TYR A 233 13.18 -12.36 -10.14
C TYR A 233 14.44 -11.51 -10.31
N ASP A 234 14.44 -10.66 -11.33
CA ASP A 234 15.59 -9.85 -11.73
C ASP A 234 15.44 -8.36 -11.41
N PHE A 235 14.34 -7.98 -10.72
CA PHE A 235 14.01 -6.58 -10.43
C PHE A 235 13.83 -5.68 -11.66
N ILE A 236 13.64 -6.27 -12.84
CA ILE A 236 13.32 -5.53 -14.07
C ILE A 236 11.80 -5.39 -14.14
N PHE A 237 11.32 -4.23 -13.73
CA PHE A 237 9.91 -3.87 -13.76
C PHE A 237 9.49 -3.27 -15.10
N ASP A 238 8.18 -3.20 -15.36
CA ASP A 238 7.65 -2.66 -16.61
C ASP A 238 8.13 -1.21 -16.89
N TRP A 239 8.17 -0.37 -15.87
CA TRP A 239 8.70 1.00 -16.01
C TRP A 239 10.20 1.05 -16.29
N THR A 240 10.95 0.04 -15.88
CA THR A 240 12.37 -0.09 -16.22
C THR A 240 12.53 -0.36 -17.71
N ILE A 241 11.71 -1.26 -18.25
CA ILE A 241 11.69 -1.60 -19.69
C ILE A 241 11.29 -0.37 -20.51
N LEU A 242 10.30 0.40 -20.03
CA LEU A 242 9.82 1.62 -20.68
C LEU A 242 10.74 2.84 -20.47
N ASN A 243 11.91 2.65 -19.84
CA ASN A 243 12.90 3.71 -19.58
C ASN A 243 12.32 4.91 -18.79
N TYR A 244 11.55 4.62 -17.74
CA TYR A 244 11.09 5.67 -16.85
C TYR A 244 12.29 6.49 -16.33
N ARG A 245 12.30 7.79 -16.60
CA ARG A 245 13.27 8.74 -16.05
C ARG A 245 12.50 9.66 -15.10
N PRO A 246 12.82 9.67 -13.78
CA PRO A 246 12.26 10.66 -12.88
C PRO A 246 12.57 12.05 -13.44
N GLN A 247 11.56 12.89 -13.62
CA GLN A 247 11.81 14.31 -13.89
C GLN A 247 12.59 14.85 -12.70
N GLN A 248 13.80 15.33 -12.94
CA GLN A 248 14.52 16.10 -11.93
C GLN A 248 13.58 17.24 -11.55
N ALA A 249 13.33 17.43 -10.25
CA ALA A 249 12.62 18.60 -9.74
C ALA A 249 13.40 19.82 -10.27
N VAL A 250 12.84 20.48 -11.27
CA VAL A 250 13.35 21.76 -11.75
C VAL A 250 13.13 22.71 -10.61
N GLY A 251 14.19 22.94 -9.83
CA GLY A 251 14.24 24.03 -8.89
C GLY A 251 13.94 25.30 -9.67
N LYS A 252 12.74 25.83 -9.53
CA LYS A 252 12.46 27.19 -9.96
C LYS A 252 13.38 28.07 -9.10
N ASN A 253 14.48 28.48 -9.70
CA ASN A 253 15.30 29.57 -9.21
C ASN A 253 14.44 30.83 -9.14
N GLY A 254 13.82 31.03 -7.99
CA GLY A 254 13.16 32.25 -7.59
C GLY A 254 14.09 33.11 -6.72
N VAL A 255 15.27 33.48 -7.25
CA VAL A 255 16.11 34.50 -6.65
C VAL A 255 16.73 35.30 -7.78
N ASP A 256 15.97 36.23 -8.36
CA ASP A 256 16.50 37.39 -9.08
C ASP A 256 15.39 38.45 -9.26
N ALA A 257 15.05 39.10 -8.14
CA ALA A 257 14.25 40.30 -8.19
C ALA A 257 14.45 41.18 -6.92
N ALA A 258 15.70 41.39 -6.51
CA ALA A 258 15.99 42.36 -5.47
C ALA A 258 17.37 43.01 -5.65
N ALA A 259 17.72 43.40 -6.87
CA ALA A 259 18.91 44.19 -7.12
C ALA A 259 18.71 45.12 -8.35
N LYS A 260 17.68 45.95 -8.33
CA LYS A 260 17.56 47.16 -9.16
C LYS A 260 16.53 48.10 -8.57
N ALA A 261 16.82 48.69 -7.44
CA ALA A 261 16.27 49.96 -6.98
C ALA A 261 17.14 50.47 -5.80
N ALA A 262 18.24 51.08 -6.13
CA ALA A 262 18.92 52.09 -5.33
C ALA A 262 19.68 52.99 -6.31
#